data_7aae6a8e0983afb4484b4022210f743e
#
_entry.id   7aae6a8e0983afb4484b4022210f743e
#
_cell.length_a   1.000
_cell.length_b   1.000
_cell.length_c   1.000
_cell.angle_alpha   90.00
_cell.angle_beta   90.00
_cell.angle_gamma   90.00
#
_symmetry.space_group_name_H-M   'P 1'
#
loop_
_entity.id
_entity.type
_entity.pdbx_description
1 polymer ?
#
loop_
_entity_poly.entity_id
_entity_poly.type
_entity_poly.pdbx_seq_one_letter_code
_entity_poly.pdbx_strand_id
1 'polypeptide(L)'
;DQPRSRGLGDVYKRQALPYALFDPAISGASEKDQYNGRIVFDGVVESARTALANGIPVGLGNDVGCPYVTQYDFWRELCYFHKYCGVSNQFALHTATLRNARLAGVGDVTGSIEAGKSADFIVTRKNPLDDLAALRQLELVVCRGRAVHKPAPKRNKTVDALLDPYLV
;
A
#
# COMPACT_ATOMS: atom_id res chain seq x y z
N ASP A 1 5.85 -18.37 18.95
CA ASP A 1 4.90 -18.88 17.94
C ASP A 1 4.30 -17.67 17.23
N GLN A 2 4.78 -17.39 16.03
CA GLN A 2 4.08 -16.43 15.18
C GLN A 2 2.76 -17.09 14.74
N PRO A 3 1.62 -16.39 14.84
CA PRO A 3 0.37 -16.91 14.34
C PRO A 3 0.53 -17.17 12.82
N ARG A 4 0.55 -18.44 12.45
CA ARG A 4 0.53 -18.82 11.04
C ARG A 4 -0.77 -18.28 10.45
N SER A 5 -0.68 -17.42 9.42
CA SER A 5 -1.84 -16.91 8.73
C SER A 5 -2.70 -18.09 8.26
N ARG A 6 -3.88 -18.22 8.84
CA ARG A 6 -4.88 -19.22 8.45
C ARG A 6 -5.81 -18.58 7.44
N GLY A 7 -5.36 -18.41 6.22
CA GLY A 7 -6.23 -17.93 5.16
C GLY A 7 -5.50 -17.11 4.11
N LEU A 8 -6.11 -16.99 2.95
CA LEU A 8 -5.64 -16.20 1.80
C LEU A 8 -5.55 -14.68 2.07
N GLY A 9 -5.89 -14.20 3.26
CA GLY A 9 -5.76 -12.79 3.69
C GLY A 9 -4.31 -12.28 3.72
N ASP A 10 -3.33 -13.16 3.63
CA ASP A 10 -1.90 -12.83 3.55
C ASP A 10 -1.40 -12.69 2.09
N VAL A 11 -2.28 -12.84 1.10
CA VAL A 11 -1.90 -12.87 -0.32
C VAL A 11 -1.32 -11.54 -0.81
N TYR A 12 -1.61 -10.43 -0.14
CA TYR A 12 -1.15 -9.10 -0.53
C TYR A 12 0.00 -8.55 0.33
N LYS A 13 0.81 -9.40 0.93
CA LYS A 13 1.98 -8.96 1.72
C LYS A 13 3.19 -8.56 0.88
N ARG A 14 3.18 -8.78 -0.42
CA ARG A 14 4.26 -8.39 -1.30
C ARG A 14 3.78 -7.27 -2.20
N GLN A 15 4.48 -6.17 -2.11
CA GLN A 15 4.32 -5.02 -2.97
C GLN A 15 4.19 -5.43 -4.43
N ALA A 16 3.17 -4.93 -5.10
CA ALA A 16 3.07 -4.96 -6.54
C ALA A 16 4.12 -3.98 -7.12
N LEU A 17 5.40 -4.34 -7.08
CA LEU A 17 6.44 -3.60 -7.76
C LEU A 17 6.13 -3.61 -9.25
N PRO A 18 5.97 -2.45 -9.90
CA PRO A 18 5.69 -2.37 -11.32
C PRO A 18 6.74 -3.11 -12.14
N TYR A 19 6.34 -3.71 -13.25
CA TYR A 19 7.21 -4.43 -14.19
C TYR A 19 8.53 -3.74 -14.52
N ALA A 20 8.54 -2.41 -14.51
CA ALA A 20 9.71 -1.64 -14.83
C ALA A 20 10.86 -1.76 -13.85
N LEU A 21 10.60 -2.13 -12.59
CA LEU A 21 11.70 -2.40 -11.65
C LEU A 21 12.47 -3.66 -12.03
N PHE A 22 11.92 -4.47 -12.91
CA PHE A 22 12.58 -5.62 -13.51
C PHE A 22 13.14 -5.32 -14.91
N ASP A 23 12.97 -4.07 -15.42
CA ASP A 23 13.59 -3.63 -16.67
C ASP A 23 15.11 -3.48 -16.45
N PRO A 24 15.98 -4.12 -17.29
CA PRO A 24 17.43 -4.02 -17.16
C PRO A 24 17.94 -2.58 -17.27
N ALA A 25 17.28 -1.75 -18.06
CA ALA A 25 17.65 -0.35 -18.25
C ALA A 25 17.49 0.46 -16.95
N ILE A 26 16.63 0.01 -16.03
CA ILE A 26 16.30 0.70 -14.78
C ILE A 26 17.02 0.05 -13.60
N SER A 27 16.94 -1.26 -13.48
CA SER A 27 17.39 -2.00 -12.29
C SER A 27 18.68 -2.81 -12.52
N GLY A 28 19.11 -2.97 -13.77
CA GLY A 28 20.17 -3.91 -14.13
C GLY A 28 19.75 -5.38 -13.96
N ALA A 29 18.45 -5.65 -13.84
CA ALA A 29 17.93 -6.99 -13.63
C ALA A 29 18.27 -7.93 -14.79
N SER A 30 18.68 -9.16 -14.46
CA SER A 30 18.91 -10.19 -15.46
C SER A 30 17.59 -10.62 -16.14
N GLU A 31 17.67 -11.23 -17.33
CA GLU A 31 16.49 -11.79 -18.02
C GLU A 31 15.69 -12.74 -17.12
N LYS A 32 16.38 -13.53 -16.31
CA LYS A 32 15.77 -14.44 -15.34
C LYS A 32 15.01 -13.67 -14.26
N ASP A 33 15.58 -12.58 -13.74
CA ASP A 33 14.93 -11.76 -12.72
C ASP A 33 13.71 -11.05 -13.28
N GLN A 34 13.79 -10.55 -14.52
CA GLN A 34 12.65 -9.95 -15.21
C GLN A 34 11.52 -10.95 -15.42
N TYR A 35 11.84 -12.15 -15.90
CA TYR A 35 10.87 -13.22 -16.11
C TYR A 35 10.19 -13.62 -14.79
N ASN A 36 10.97 -13.88 -13.74
CA ASN A 36 10.45 -14.22 -12.42
C ASN A 36 9.63 -13.08 -11.81
N GLY A 37 10.09 -11.85 -11.95
CA GLY A 37 9.39 -10.66 -11.46
C GLY A 37 8.01 -10.50 -12.08
N ARG A 38 7.88 -10.71 -13.38
CA ARG A 38 6.58 -10.67 -14.09
C ARG A 38 5.63 -11.74 -13.58
N ILE A 39 6.09 -12.99 -13.46
CA ILE A 39 5.27 -14.09 -12.94
C ILE A 39 4.78 -13.78 -11.53
N VAL A 40 5.68 -13.30 -10.65
CA VAL A 40 5.32 -12.95 -9.27
C VAL A 40 4.31 -11.80 -9.25
N PHE A 41 4.53 -10.75 -10.03
CA PHE A 41 3.62 -9.62 -10.11
C PHE A 41 2.23 -10.03 -10.58
N ASP A 42 2.16 -10.74 -11.72
CA ASP A 42 0.89 -11.22 -12.30
C ASP A 42 0.16 -12.15 -11.32
N GLY A 43 0.89 -13.06 -10.69
CA GLY A 43 0.34 -13.97 -9.69
C GLY A 43 -0.21 -13.26 -8.46
N VAL A 44 0.44 -12.20 -7.98
CA VAL A 44 -0.05 -11.39 -6.86
C VAL A 44 -1.33 -10.64 -7.25
N VAL A 45 -1.35 -10.00 -8.40
CA VAL A 45 -2.53 -9.27 -8.89
C VAL A 45 -3.72 -10.23 -9.10
N GLU A 46 -3.50 -11.36 -9.75
CA GLU A 46 -4.53 -12.37 -10.00
C GLU A 46 -5.08 -12.96 -8.69
N SER A 47 -4.18 -13.27 -7.75
CA SER A 47 -4.58 -13.77 -6.43
C SER A 47 -5.42 -12.75 -5.66
N ALA A 48 -5.06 -11.46 -5.71
CA ALA A 48 -5.81 -10.41 -5.08
C ALA A 48 -7.20 -10.24 -5.71
N ARG A 49 -7.28 -10.24 -7.05
CA ARG A 49 -8.56 -10.17 -7.79
C ARG A 49 -9.45 -11.37 -7.46
N THR A 50 -8.89 -12.56 -7.45
CA THR A 50 -9.61 -13.79 -7.10
C THR A 50 -10.13 -13.74 -5.67
N ALA A 51 -9.33 -13.30 -4.72
CA ALA A 51 -9.75 -13.14 -3.33
C ALA A 51 -10.90 -12.15 -3.20
N LEU A 52 -10.79 -10.98 -3.85
CA LEU A 52 -11.85 -9.96 -3.87
C LEU A 52 -13.15 -10.49 -4.49
N ALA A 53 -13.07 -11.19 -5.63
CA ALA A 53 -14.24 -11.77 -6.31
C ALA A 53 -14.95 -12.83 -5.46
N ASN A 54 -14.24 -13.50 -4.56
CA ASN A 54 -14.79 -14.50 -3.65
C ASN A 54 -15.09 -13.94 -2.24
N GLY A 55 -15.09 -12.63 -2.04
CA GLY A 55 -15.40 -12.00 -0.76
C GLY A 55 -14.36 -12.24 0.35
N ILE A 56 -13.17 -12.73 0.00
CA ILE A 56 -12.10 -12.99 0.96
C ILE A 56 -11.48 -11.64 1.38
N PRO A 57 -11.30 -11.38 2.68
CA PRO A 57 -10.65 -10.16 3.14
C PRO A 57 -9.22 -10.03 2.62
N VAL A 58 -8.92 -8.92 1.96
CA VAL A 58 -7.57 -8.57 1.47
C VAL A 58 -7.07 -7.40 2.31
N GLY A 59 -5.82 -7.48 2.75
CA GLY A 59 -5.10 -6.39 3.41
C GLY A 59 -4.02 -5.82 2.51
N LEU A 60 -3.59 -4.58 2.77
CA LEU A 60 -2.49 -3.92 2.08
C LEU A 60 -1.25 -3.84 2.98
N GLY A 61 -0.09 -4.05 2.37
CA GLY A 61 1.22 -3.89 3.02
C GLY A 61 2.29 -3.71 1.97
N ASN A 62 3.34 -2.95 2.27
CA ASN A 62 4.40 -2.61 1.32
C ASN A 62 5.75 -3.27 1.60
N ASP A 63 5.85 -4.14 2.60
CA ASP A 63 7.08 -4.91 2.91
C ASP A 63 8.36 -4.03 2.94
N VAL A 64 8.30 -2.95 3.72
CA VAL A 64 9.40 -1.97 3.83
C VAL A 64 10.71 -2.64 4.18
N GLY A 65 11.78 -2.28 3.45
CA GLY A 65 13.11 -2.86 3.59
C GLY A 65 13.59 -3.61 2.36
N CYS A 66 12.68 -3.91 1.42
CA CYS A 66 13.05 -4.38 0.10
C CYS A 66 13.61 -3.24 -0.78
N PRO A 67 14.44 -3.55 -1.80
CA PRO A 67 14.89 -2.55 -2.77
C PRO A 67 13.71 -1.75 -3.35
N TYR A 68 13.86 -0.42 -3.47
CA TYR A 68 12.86 0.52 -3.96
C TYR A 68 11.63 0.71 -3.07
N VAL A 69 11.51 0.00 -1.95
CA VAL A 69 10.41 0.12 -0.99
C VAL A 69 10.82 1.02 0.17
N THR A 70 10.26 2.21 0.21
CA THR A 70 10.59 3.19 1.24
C THR A 70 9.46 3.32 2.28
N GLN A 71 9.83 3.68 3.52
CA GLN A 71 8.88 3.80 4.63
C GLN A 71 7.84 4.92 4.44
N TYR A 72 8.04 5.83 3.50
CA TYR A 72 7.10 6.93 3.21
C TYR A 72 6.21 6.65 2.00
N ASP A 73 6.30 5.48 1.36
CA ASP A 73 5.67 5.19 0.07
C ASP A 73 4.44 4.28 0.15
N PHE A 74 3.94 3.97 1.34
CA PHE A 74 2.75 3.11 1.48
C PHE A 74 1.53 3.60 0.68
N TRP A 75 1.40 4.90 0.45
CA TRP A 75 0.35 5.47 -0.38
C TRP A 75 0.37 4.95 -1.83
N ARG A 76 1.53 4.53 -2.36
CA ARG A 76 1.66 3.92 -3.70
C ARG A 76 0.95 2.59 -3.78
N GLU A 77 0.93 1.80 -2.70
CA GLU A 77 0.19 0.55 -2.66
C GLU A 77 -1.30 0.74 -2.90
N LEU A 78 -1.88 1.83 -2.38
CA LEU A 78 -3.29 2.14 -2.62
C LEU A 78 -3.52 2.48 -4.09
N CYS A 79 -2.61 3.25 -4.71
CA CYS A 79 -2.67 3.56 -6.14
C CYS A 79 -2.55 2.29 -6.99
N TYR A 80 -1.62 1.40 -6.68
CA TYR A 80 -1.44 0.13 -7.40
C TYR A 80 -2.65 -0.80 -7.20
N PHE A 81 -3.19 -0.86 -5.99
CA PHE A 81 -4.39 -1.64 -5.70
C PHE A 81 -5.59 -1.16 -6.53
N HIS A 82 -5.79 0.15 -6.62
CA HIS A 82 -6.77 0.75 -7.51
C HIS A 82 -6.51 0.38 -8.97
N LYS A 83 -5.28 0.65 -9.45
CA LYS A 83 -4.91 0.48 -10.87
C LYS A 83 -4.96 -0.98 -11.32
N TYR A 84 -4.33 -1.87 -10.58
CA TYR A 84 -4.15 -3.26 -11.00
C TYR A 84 -5.28 -4.19 -10.55
N CYS A 85 -5.97 -3.91 -9.45
CA CYS A 85 -7.09 -4.74 -8.99
C CYS A 85 -8.46 -4.14 -9.33
N GLY A 86 -8.54 -2.91 -9.86
CA GLY A 86 -9.78 -2.28 -10.30
C GLY A 86 -10.71 -1.86 -9.14
N VAL A 87 -10.19 -1.73 -7.93
CA VAL A 87 -10.98 -1.29 -6.78
C VAL A 87 -11.18 0.22 -6.78
N SER A 88 -12.26 0.71 -6.15
CA SER A 88 -12.46 2.16 -6.00
C SER A 88 -11.45 2.78 -5.02
N ASN A 89 -11.21 4.10 -5.12
CA ASN A 89 -10.38 4.84 -4.17
C ASN A 89 -10.89 4.69 -2.74
N GLN A 90 -12.20 4.75 -2.55
CA GLN A 90 -12.84 4.52 -1.26
C GLN A 90 -12.53 3.14 -0.70
N PHE A 91 -12.60 2.08 -1.53
CA PHE A 91 -12.31 0.72 -1.10
C PHE A 91 -10.83 0.56 -0.75
N ALA A 92 -9.91 1.15 -1.52
CA ALA A 92 -8.47 1.14 -1.23
C ALA A 92 -8.17 1.81 0.11
N LEU A 93 -8.74 3.00 0.38
CA LEU A 93 -8.61 3.71 1.66
C LEU A 93 -9.17 2.90 2.83
N HIS A 94 -10.37 2.33 2.66
CA HIS A 94 -10.99 1.49 3.68
C HIS A 94 -10.14 0.24 3.98
N THR A 95 -9.54 -0.36 2.94
CA THR A 95 -8.66 -1.52 3.09
C THR A 95 -7.39 -1.15 3.85
N ALA A 96 -6.75 -0.05 3.50
CA ALA A 96 -5.52 0.42 4.14
C ALA A 96 -5.71 0.88 5.60
N THR A 97 -6.95 1.12 6.03
CA THR A 97 -7.29 1.61 7.38
C THR A 97 -8.04 0.55 8.18
N LEU A 98 -9.37 0.58 8.19
CA LEU A 98 -10.18 -0.26 9.08
C LEU A 98 -10.04 -1.76 8.78
N ARG A 99 -9.96 -2.17 7.50
CA ARG A 99 -9.78 -3.61 7.18
C ARG A 99 -8.42 -4.11 7.65
N ASN A 100 -7.35 -3.37 7.39
CA ASN A 100 -6.01 -3.72 7.90
C ASN A 100 -5.99 -3.80 9.43
N ALA A 101 -6.61 -2.83 10.12
CA ALA A 101 -6.70 -2.84 11.58
C ALA A 101 -7.45 -4.08 12.10
N ARG A 102 -8.54 -4.47 11.44
CA ARG A 102 -9.29 -5.70 11.78
C ARG A 102 -8.48 -6.97 11.52
N LEU A 103 -7.78 -7.06 10.39
CA LEU A 103 -6.91 -8.18 10.08
C LEU A 103 -5.74 -8.31 11.06
N ALA A 104 -5.24 -7.18 11.56
CA ALA A 104 -4.21 -7.13 12.60
C ALA A 104 -4.75 -7.38 14.02
N GLY A 105 -6.06 -7.55 14.21
CA GLY A 105 -6.69 -7.75 15.51
C GLY A 105 -6.78 -6.50 16.39
N VAL A 106 -6.62 -5.30 15.79
CA VAL A 106 -6.64 -4.00 16.51
C VAL A 106 -7.76 -3.06 16.03
N GLY A 107 -8.75 -3.60 15.32
CA GLY A 107 -9.86 -2.82 14.75
C GLY A 107 -10.74 -2.10 15.75
N ASP A 108 -10.78 -2.56 17.01
CA ASP A 108 -11.50 -1.91 18.12
C ASP A 108 -10.70 -0.72 18.70
N VAL A 109 -9.38 -0.66 18.40
CA VAL A 109 -8.48 0.38 18.94
C VAL A 109 -8.22 1.48 17.92
N THR A 110 -8.12 1.13 16.63
CA THR A 110 -7.73 2.07 15.55
C THR A 110 -8.34 1.67 14.21
N GLY A 111 -8.00 2.41 13.14
CA GLY A 111 -8.41 2.14 11.76
C GLY A 111 -9.66 2.88 11.31
N SER A 112 -10.38 3.52 12.23
CA SER A 112 -11.52 4.42 11.95
C SER A 112 -11.57 5.55 12.95
N ILE A 113 -12.20 6.67 12.56
CA ILE A 113 -12.41 7.82 13.43
C ILE A 113 -13.75 7.63 14.14
N GLU A 114 -13.69 7.10 15.37
CA GLU A 114 -14.84 6.79 16.20
C GLU A 114 -14.53 7.16 17.66
N ALA A 115 -15.57 7.54 18.41
CA ALA A 115 -15.43 7.82 19.84
C ALA A 115 -14.92 6.57 20.59
N GLY A 116 -13.93 6.76 21.46
CA GLY A 116 -13.29 5.69 22.22
C GLY A 116 -12.10 5.02 21.55
N LYS A 117 -11.85 5.25 20.26
CA LYS A 117 -10.65 4.78 19.56
C LYS A 117 -9.47 5.73 19.71
N SER A 118 -8.29 5.21 19.43
CA SER A 118 -7.06 6.00 19.35
C SER A 118 -7.21 7.11 18.30
N ALA A 119 -6.75 8.31 18.61
CA ALA A 119 -6.70 9.41 17.67
C ALA A 119 -5.54 9.20 16.68
N ASP A 120 -5.78 8.36 15.66
CA ASP A 120 -4.86 8.02 14.58
C ASP A 120 -5.49 8.46 13.26
N PHE A 121 -5.03 9.56 12.69
CA PHE A 121 -5.54 10.06 11.41
C PHE A 121 -4.52 10.93 10.68
N ILE A 122 -4.76 11.11 9.39
CA ILE A 122 -3.99 12.02 8.54
C ILE A 122 -4.93 13.06 7.92
N VAL A 123 -4.37 14.23 7.61
CA VAL A 123 -5.04 15.28 6.84
C VAL A 123 -4.23 15.53 5.57
N THR A 124 -4.90 15.50 4.44
CA THR A 124 -4.34 15.75 3.12
C THR A 124 -4.83 17.09 2.58
N ARG A 125 -4.04 17.71 1.72
CA ARG A 125 -4.41 18.99 1.07
C ARG A 125 -5.54 18.83 0.06
N LYS A 126 -5.53 17.68 -0.66
CA LYS A 126 -6.55 17.33 -1.65
C LYS A 126 -7.31 16.10 -1.17
N ASN A 127 -8.51 15.88 -1.71
CA ASN A 127 -9.34 14.76 -1.36
C ASN A 127 -8.78 13.44 -1.95
N PRO A 128 -8.37 12.46 -1.13
CA PRO A 128 -7.86 11.19 -1.62
C PRO A 128 -8.95 10.27 -2.22
N LEU A 129 -10.24 10.60 -2.06
CA LEU A 129 -11.32 9.91 -2.76
C LEU A 129 -11.34 10.25 -4.25
N ASP A 130 -10.87 11.44 -4.63
CA ASP A 130 -10.78 11.87 -6.02
C ASP A 130 -9.48 11.35 -6.66
N ASP A 131 -8.37 11.41 -5.89
CA ASP A 131 -7.05 10.97 -6.34
C ASP A 131 -6.22 10.46 -5.15
N LEU A 132 -5.89 9.17 -5.14
CA LEU A 132 -5.09 8.56 -4.08
C LEU A 132 -3.67 9.14 -3.97
N ALA A 133 -3.13 9.73 -5.04
CA ALA A 133 -1.83 10.40 -4.99
C ALA A 133 -1.83 11.65 -4.07
N ALA A 134 -3.00 12.16 -3.67
CA ALA A 134 -3.13 13.19 -2.64
C ALA A 134 -2.50 12.78 -1.29
N LEU A 135 -2.46 11.48 -1.00
CA LEU A 135 -1.80 10.91 0.20
C LEU A 135 -0.28 11.14 0.24
N ARG A 136 0.32 11.52 -0.88
CA ARG A 136 1.75 11.91 -0.96
C ARG A 136 2.05 13.21 -0.20
N GLN A 137 1.04 14.07 -0.03
CA GLN A 137 1.17 15.40 0.56
C GLN A 137 0.29 15.53 1.81
N LEU A 138 0.88 15.25 2.95
CA LEU A 138 0.20 15.32 4.24
C LEU A 138 0.37 16.71 4.86
N GLU A 139 -0.72 17.28 5.33
CA GLU A 139 -0.73 18.52 6.13
C GLU A 139 -0.58 18.24 7.63
N LEU A 140 -1.10 17.08 8.06
CA LEU A 140 -1.07 16.68 9.46
C LEU A 140 -1.06 15.14 9.54
N VAL A 141 -0.26 14.62 10.46
CA VAL A 141 -0.33 13.24 10.92
C VAL A 141 -0.58 13.26 12.42
N VAL A 142 -1.60 12.56 12.87
CA VAL A 142 -1.85 12.34 14.30
C VAL A 142 -1.71 10.85 14.57
N CYS A 143 -0.88 10.53 15.56
CA CYS A 143 -0.66 9.17 16.01
C CYS A 143 -0.75 9.11 17.53
N ARG A 144 -1.71 8.35 18.01
CA ARG A 144 -2.03 8.26 19.46
C ARG A 144 -2.20 9.64 20.12
N GLY A 145 -2.91 10.54 19.43
CA GLY A 145 -3.15 11.90 19.88
C GLY A 145 -1.96 12.87 19.73
N ARG A 146 -0.80 12.42 19.26
CA ARG A 146 0.37 13.27 19.01
C ARG A 146 0.37 13.78 17.57
N ALA A 147 0.39 15.09 17.39
CA ALA A 147 0.31 15.76 16.10
C ALA A 147 1.69 16.09 15.53
N VAL A 148 1.90 15.78 14.25
CA VAL A 148 3.05 16.22 13.44
C VAL A 148 2.51 17.03 12.27
N HIS A 149 2.76 18.34 12.31
CA HIS A 149 2.33 19.26 11.25
C HIS A 149 3.31 19.23 10.07
N LYS A 150 2.77 19.25 8.85
CA LYS A 150 3.54 19.27 7.60
C LYS A 150 4.72 18.29 7.60
N PRO A 151 4.46 16.98 7.79
CA PRO A 151 5.54 16.01 7.87
C PRO A 151 6.37 16.05 6.58
N ALA A 152 7.69 16.12 6.71
CA ALA A 152 8.63 16.20 5.60
C ALA A 152 9.63 15.02 5.68
N PRO A 153 9.23 13.80 5.30
CA PRO A 153 10.14 12.66 5.32
C PRO A 153 11.28 12.87 4.31
N LYS A 154 12.48 12.41 4.67
CA LYS A 154 13.60 12.40 3.74
C LYS A 154 13.28 11.43 2.59
N ARG A 155 13.10 11.97 1.39
CA ARG A 155 12.70 11.21 0.20
C ARG A 155 13.90 10.83 -0.65
N ASN A 156 13.85 9.65 -1.26
CA ASN A 156 14.79 9.24 -2.30
C ASN A 156 14.22 9.65 -3.67
N LYS A 157 14.72 10.78 -4.20
CA LYS A 157 14.24 11.34 -5.47
C LYS A 157 14.41 10.40 -6.66
N THR A 158 15.46 9.57 -6.66
CA THR A 158 15.71 8.59 -7.72
C THR A 158 14.63 7.52 -7.72
N VAL A 159 14.33 6.96 -6.55
CA VAL A 159 13.25 5.97 -6.40
C VAL A 159 11.89 6.57 -6.76
N ASP A 160 11.62 7.79 -6.29
CA ASP A 160 10.37 8.48 -6.64
C ASP A 160 10.22 8.63 -8.15
N ALA A 161 11.25 9.10 -8.85
CA ALA A 161 11.23 9.30 -10.30
C ALA A 161 11.05 7.97 -11.09
N LEU A 162 11.58 6.87 -10.58
CA LEU A 162 11.41 5.55 -11.18
C LEU A 162 9.99 5.00 -11.00
N LEU A 163 9.34 5.28 -9.87
CA LEU A 163 8.03 4.71 -9.53
C LEU A 163 6.84 5.58 -9.97
N ASP A 164 7.01 6.90 -10.06
CA ASP A 164 5.93 7.83 -10.39
C ASP A 164 5.23 7.54 -11.73
N PRO A 165 5.90 7.12 -12.83
CA PRO A 165 5.24 6.81 -14.10
C PRO A 165 4.24 5.65 -14.03
N TYR A 166 4.30 4.81 -12.99
CA TYR A 166 3.42 3.64 -12.84
C TYR A 166 2.15 3.92 -12.03
N LEU A 167 1.98 5.13 -11.54
CA LEU A 167 0.82 5.52 -10.72
C LEU A 167 -0.41 5.86 -11.58
N VAL A 168 -0.20 6.23 -12.83
CA VAL A 168 -1.25 6.68 -13.77
C VAL A 168 -1.62 5.58 -14.74
#